data_6d71c1575767541ab407086511671d34
#
_entry.id   6d71c1575767541ab407086511671d34
#
_cell.length_a   1.000
_cell.length_b   1.000
_cell.length_c   1.000
_cell.angle_alpha   90.00
_cell.angle_beta   90.00
_cell.angle_gamma   90.00
#
_symmetry.space_group_name_H-M   'P 1'
#
loop_
_entity.id
_entity.type
_entity.pdbx_description
1 polymer ?
#
loop_
_entity_poly.entity_id
_entity_poly.type
_entity_poly.pdbx_seq_one_letter_code
_entity_poly.pdbx_strand_id
1 'polypeptide(L)'
;MKNFLNISDLSSQELREIIEEAKTRKSKRKELNKSTPDFDQPFAGKSMIMIFEKPSTRTRISFDIAVKQLGGSSITLDPNGTHYGKGNESIKDTAKVFSEYADIVMIRTSSHKNLKELVEHSSIPVINGLSELGHPCQIMSDILTFEEVKGNIKGKTIAWLGDGNNNMSNSFIEAAAKFNFKLNIGCPDKYKPNKKALDWARKNKANINIIKNPIEAVKNVDCIMTDKWISMNDKVDKNKKKKILKGYQVNKKLIKLAKSDAIFMHCLPVKRGEEVTDEIIDGKQSVVWTQALNRVHVQKSIINWCLG
;
A
#
# COMPACT_ATOMS: atom_id res chain seq x y z
N MET A 1 18.16 -0.35 -14.18
CA MET A 1 17.77 -0.07 -12.78
C MET A 1 16.24 -0.08 -12.68
N LYS A 2 15.66 -0.83 -11.74
CA LYS A 2 14.21 -0.96 -11.59
C LYS A 2 13.75 -0.20 -10.34
N ASN A 3 12.82 0.76 -10.51
CA ASN A 3 12.22 1.51 -9.42
C ASN A 3 10.81 1.02 -9.15
N PHE A 4 10.35 1.01 -7.90
CA PHE A 4 9.01 0.62 -7.52
C PHE A 4 8.22 1.84 -7.01
N LEU A 5 7.61 2.61 -7.91
CA LEU A 5 7.00 3.90 -7.58
C LEU A 5 5.47 3.85 -7.56
N ASN A 6 4.84 3.23 -8.57
CA ASN A 6 3.40 3.06 -8.69
C ASN A 6 3.09 1.66 -9.23
N ILE A 7 1.91 1.16 -8.97
CA ILE A 7 1.42 -0.10 -9.57
C ILE A 7 1.29 0.03 -11.09
N SER A 8 0.94 1.22 -11.56
CA SER A 8 0.80 1.52 -12.99
C SER A 8 2.09 1.39 -13.80
N ASP A 9 3.23 1.57 -13.16
CA ASP A 9 4.54 1.62 -13.83
C ASP A 9 5.05 0.23 -14.25
N LEU A 10 4.53 -0.84 -13.63
CA LEU A 10 4.92 -2.22 -13.90
C LEU A 10 3.92 -2.91 -14.82
N SER A 11 4.37 -3.93 -15.53
CA SER A 11 3.50 -4.86 -16.24
C SER A 11 2.71 -5.75 -15.27
N SER A 12 1.59 -6.30 -15.73
CA SER A 12 0.82 -7.29 -14.94
C SER A 12 1.66 -8.52 -14.61
N GLN A 13 2.57 -8.90 -15.48
CA GLN A 13 3.48 -10.05 -15.28
C GLN A 13 4.47 -9.76 -14.14
N GLU A 14 5.18 -8.64 -14.15
CA GLU A 14 6.13 -8.27 -13.09
C GLU A 14 5.45 -8.20 -11.72
N LEU A 15 4.27 -7.57 -11.65
CA LEU A 15 3.50 -7.52 -10.40
C LEU A 15 3.10 -8.93 -9.92
N ARG A 16 2.78 -9.83 -10.86
CA ARG A 16 2.44 -11.22 -10.54
C ARG A 16 3.66 -11.99 -10.02
N GLU A 17 4.81 -11.82 -10.65
CA GLU A 17 6.08 -12.40 -10.21
C GLU A 17 6.43 -11.97 -8.78
N ILE A 18 6.28 -10.69 -8.44
CA ILE A 18 6.47 -10.19 -7.08
C ILE A 18 5.53 -10.89 -6.08
N ILE A 19 4.26 -11.09 -6.43
CA ILE A 19 3.29 -11.78 -5.55
C ILE A 19 3.66 -13.26 -5.36
N GLU A 20 4.01 -13.97 -6.43
CA GLU A 20 4.36 -15.41 -6.34
C GLU A 20 5.67 -15.62 -5.56
N GLU A 21 6.66 -14.74 -5.74
CA GLU A 21 7.85 -14.76 -4.90
C GLU A 21 7.51 -14.51 -3.42
N ALA A 22 6.64 -13.55 -3.13
CA ALA A 22 6.21 -13.28 -1.75
C ALA A 22 5.54 -14.48 -1.09
N LYS A 23 4.67 -15.19 -1.82
CA LYS A 23 4.05 -16.45 -1.37
C LYS A 23 5.11 -17.52 -1.06
N THR A 24 6.04 -17.69 -1.98
CA THR A 24 7.15 -18.67 -1.85
C THR A 24 8.02 -18.34 -0.64
N ARG A 25 8.46 -17.07 -0.49
CA ARG A 25 9.26 -16.66 0.67
C ARG A 25 8.51 -16.82 1.99
N LYS A 26 7.22 -16.47 2.02
CA LYS A 26 6.38 -16.67 3.21
C LYS A 26 6.27 -18.14 3.59
N SER A 27 6.02 -19.03 2.63
CA SER A 27 5.86 -20.46 2.89
C SER A 27 7.13 -21.12 3.47
N LYS A 28 8.32 -20.67 3.02
CA LYS A 28 9.62 -21.17 3.52
C LYS A 28 9.95 -20.71 4.94
N ARG A 29 9.15 -19.82 5.52
CA ARG A 29 9.41 -19.24 6.86
C ARG A 29 8.56 -19.82 7.99
N LYS A 30 7.78 -20.86 7.76
CA LYS A 30 6.83 -21.40 8.76
C LYS A 30 7.51 -21.75 10.09
N GLU A 31 8.75 -22.30 10.01
CA GLU A 31 9.52 -22.74 11.18
C GLU A 31 10.59 -21.73 11.63
N LEU A 32 10.69 -20.57 10.98
CA LEU A 32 11.71 -19.58 11.29
C LEU A 32 11.18 -18.51 12.25
N ASN A 33 12.02 -18.08 13.19
CA ASN A 33 11.75 -16.92 14.02
C ASN A 33 11.64 -15.64 13.18
N LYS A 34 10.94 -14.63 13.70
CA LYS A 34 10.60 -13.40 12.96
C LYS A 34 11.80 -12.65 12.39
N SER A 35 12.93 -12.65 13.10
CA SER A 35 14.15 -11.94 12.67
C SER A 35 15.22 -12.84 12.05
N THR A 36 15.00 -14.15 11.99
CA THR A 36 15.95 -15.08 11.36
C THR A 36 16.05 -14.75 9.88
N PRO A 37 17.26 -14.64 9.29
CA PRO A 37 17.43 -14.46 7.85
C PRO A 37 16.81 -15.60 7.04
N ASP A 38 16.39 -15.30 5.81
CA ASP A 38 16.01 -16.30 4.82
C ASP A 38 17.25 -17.13 4.43
N PHE A 39 17.06 -18.37 4.00
CA PHE A 39 18.18 -19.27 3.69
C PHE A 39 19.10 -18.75 2.57
N ASP A 40 18.53 -18.06 1.59
CA ASP A 40 19.23 -17.57 0.41
C ASP A 40 19.88 -16.17 0.58
N GLN A 41 19.46 -15.43 1.59
CA GLN A 41 19.96 -14.08 1.95
C GLN A 41 20.34 -13.19 0.75
N PRO A 42 19.44 -12.90 -0.18
CA PRO A 42 19.79 -12.23 -1.45
C PRO A 42 20.22 -10.77 -1.27
N PHE A 43 20.08 -10.22 -0.08
CA PHE A 43 20.51 -8.87 0.28
C PHE A 43 21.74 -8.86 1.24
N ALA A 44 22.41 -10.01 1.39
CA ALA A 44 23.63 -10.10 2.23
C ALA A 44 24.71 -9.13 1.74
N GLY A 45 25.31 -8.40 2.69
CA GLY A 45 26.33 -7.38 2.41
C GLY A 45 25.81 -6.09 1.79
N LYS A 46 24.49 -5.93 1.61
CA LYS A 46 23.87 -4.73 1.06
C LYS A 46 23.16 -3.91 2.12
N SER A 47 22.94 -2.63 1.81
CA SER A 47 22.29 -1.68 2.69
C SER A 47 21.13 -0.95 2.04
N MET A 48 20.09 -0.66 2.84
CA MET A 48 18.93 0.16 2.45
C MET A 48 18.89 1.44 3.27
N ILE A 49 18.79 2.59 2.62
CA ILE A 49 18.41 3.85 3.27
C ILE A 49 16.90 3.99 3.26
N MET A 50 16.32 4.30 4.42
CA MET A 50 14.89 4.55 4.60
C MET A 50 14.64 5.99 5.07
N ILE A 51 13.89 6.76 4.28
CA ILE A 51 13.55 8.16 4.58
C ILE A 51 12.07 8.25 4.95
N PHE A 52 11.77 8.90 6.08
CA PHE A 52 10.40 9.10 6.57
C PHE A 52 10.13 10.58 6.83
N GLU A 53 9.61 11.31 5.85
CA GLU A 53 9.17 12.70 6.06
C GLU A 53 7.96 12.82 7.01
N LYS A 54 7.29 11.70 7.29
CA LYS A 54 6.17 11.62 8.23
C LYS A 54 6.27 10.39 9.12
N PRO A 55 5.76 10.43 10.35
CA PRO A 55 5.77 9.29 11.25
C PRO A 55 5.13 8.05 10.62
N SER A 56 5.78 6.90 10.79
CA SER A 56 5.30 5.62 10.27
C SER A 56 5.82 4.44 11.09
N THR A 57 4.97 3.83 11.90
CA THR A 57 5.32 2.63 12.67
C THR A 57 5.43 1.41 11.76
N ARG A 58 4.36 1.08 11.04
CA ARG A 58 4.28 -0.16 10.23
C ARG A 58 5.29 -0.20 9.10
N THR A 59 5.42 0.87 8.31
CA THR A 59 6.36 0.90 7.18
C THR A 59 7.80 0.80 7.67
N ARG A 60 8.15 1.52 8.76
CA ARG A 60 9.49 1.47 9.35
C ARG A 60 9.82 0.04 9.78
N ILE A 61 8.98 -0.57 10.61
CA ILE A 61 9.21 -1.91 11.16
C ILE A 61 9.20 -2.96 10.04
N SER A 62 8.24 -2.91 9.13
CA SER A 62 8.10 -3.96 8.11
C SER A 62 9.26 -3.96 7.11
N PHE A 63 9.77 -2.80 6.69
CA PHE A 63 10.95 -2.73 5.83
C PHE A 63 12.23 -3.13 6.57
N ASP A 64 12.43 -2.69 7.82
CA ASP A 64 13.58 -3.08 8.63
C ASP A 64 13.64 -4.62 8.81
N ILE A 65 12.50 -5.25 9.15
CA ILE A 65 12.40 -6.70 9.25
C ILE A 65 12.60 -7.38 7.89
N ALA A 66 12.04 -6.81 6.81
CA ALA A 66 12.22 -7.36 5.46
C ALA A 66 13.70 -7.38 5.06
N VAL A 67 14.42 -6.29 5.27
CA VAL A 67 15.86 -6.17 4.99
C VAL A 67 16.68 -7.16 5.83
N LYS A 68 16.41 -7.24 7.13
CA LYS A 68 17.09 -8.21 8.03
C LYS A 68 16.82 -9.67 7.61
N GLN A 69 15.59 -9.99 7.22
CA GLN A 69 15.26 -11.32 6.72
C GLN A 69 15.95 -11.63 5.39
N LEU A 70 16.23 -10.63 4.56
CA LEU A 70 17.02 -10.81 3.33
C LEU A 70 18.54 -10.84 3.55
N GLY A 71 19.01 -10.71 4.81
CA GLY A 71 20.43 -10.77 5.19
C GLY A 71 21.15 -9.43 5.11
N GLY A 72 20.46 -8.31 4.86
CA GLY A 72 21.07 -6.99 4.74
C GLY A 72 20.92 -6.10 5.98
N SER A 73 21.30 -4.84 5.82
CA SER A 73 21.21 -3.80 6.84
C SER A 73 20.32 -2.64 6.40
N SER A 74 19.72 -1.91 7.34
CA SER A 74 18.91 -0.73 7.05
C SER A 74 19.34 0.46 7.89
N ILE A 75 19.36 1.64 7.29
CA ILE A 75 19.63 2.91 7.93
C ILE A 75 18.37 3.77 7.82
N THR A 76 17.78 4.11 8.94
CA THR A 76 16.59 4.98 8.96
C THR A 76 16.99 6.43 9.21
N LEU A 77 16.66 7.30 8.29
CA LEU A 77 16.87 8.74 8.41
C LEU A 77 15.59 9.44 8.89
N ASP A 78 15.72 10.23 9.95
CA ASP A 78 14.69 11.18 10.35
C ASP A 78 14.99 12.53 9.68
N PRO A 79 14.07 13.07 8.87
CA PRO A 79 14.28 14.39 8.23
C PRO A 79 14.56 15.52 9.24
N ASN A 80 14.12 15.37 10.51
CA ASN A 80 14.44 16.36 11.55
C ASN A 80 15.89 16.33 12.00
N GLY A 81 16.58 15.21 11.81
CA GLY A 81 18.01 15.02 12.12
C GLY A 81 18.94 15.09 10.90
N THR A 82 18.40 15.39 9.70
CA THR A 82 19.17 15.46 8.46
C THR A 82 18.96 16.77 7.72
N HIS A 83 19.81 17.06 6.74
CA HIS A 83 19.67 18.23 5.86
C HIS A 83 18.63 18.00 4.74
N TYR A 84 18.15 16.77 4.54
CA TYR A 84 17.19 16.40 3.52
C TYR A 84 15.91 17.25 3.56
N GLY A 85 15.60 17.92 2.46
CA GLY A 85 14.35 18.66 2.27
C GLY A 85 14.20 19.95 3.10
N LYS A 86 15.27 20.41 3.79
CA LYS A 86 15.24 21.62 4.63
C LYS A 86 15.94 22.83 4.00
N GLY A 87 16.21 22.79 2.69
CA GLY A 87 16.82 23.90 1.96
C GLY A 87 18.34 24.02 2.08
N ASN A 88 18.97 23.26 2.98
CA ASN A 88 20.43 23.26 3.13
C ASN A 88 21.12 22.26 2.19
N GLU A 89 20.39 21.26 1.71
CA GLU A 89 20.85 20.26 0.73
C GLU A 89 19.74 19.97 -0.27
N SER A 90 20.07 19.97 -1.57
CA SER A 90 19.10 19.67 -2.61
C SER A 90 18.77 18.18 -2.63
N ILE A 91 17.55 17.82 -3.09
CA ILE A 91 17.16 16.41 -3.31
C ILE A 91 18.15 15.74 -4.27
N LYS A 92 18.61 16.48 -5.28
CA LYS A 92 19.61 16.03 -6.26
C LYS A 92 20.93 15.63 -5.58
N ASP A 93 21.46 16.45 -4.68
CA ASP A 93 22.72 16.15 -4.02
C ASP A 93 22.58 15.01 -3.02
N THR A 94 21.48 15.01 -2.26
CA THR A 94 21.14 13.90 -1.38
C THR A 94 21.02 12.58 -2.14
N ALA A 95 20.38 12.56 -3.31
CA ALA A 95 20.24 11.35 -4.15
C ALA A 95 21.60 10.78 -4.57
N LYS A 96 22.54 11.66 -4.94
CA LYS A 96 23.91 11.26 -5.30
C LYS A 96 24.66 10.68 -4.09
N VAL A 97 24.58 11.36 -2.93
CA VAL A 97 25.22 10.89 -1.69
C VAL A 97 24.66 9.51 -1.29
N PHE A 98 23.35 9.31 -1.35
CA PHE A 98 22.77 8.00 -1.04
C PHE A 98 23.21 6.92 -2.02
N SER A 99 23.40 7.27 -3.29
CA SER A 99 23.89 6.35 -4.32
C SER A 99 25.32 5.85 -4.09
N GLU A 100 26.14 6.62 -3.35
CA GLU A 100 27.50 6.21 -2.95
C GLU A 100 27.51 5.33 -1.68
N TYR A 101 26.45 5.40 -0.84
CA TYR A 101 26.45 4.76 0.47
C TYR A 101 25.56 3.53 0.58
N ALA A 102 24.58 3.38 -0.30
CA ALA A 102 23.60 2.32 -0.20
C ALA A 102 23.29 1.66 -1.55
N ASP A 103 22.66 0.49 -1.49
CA ASP A 103 22.28 -0.28 -2.68
C ASP A 103 20.83 0.01 -3.12
N ILE A 104 20.01 0.56 -2.24
CA ILE A 104 18.60 0.87 -2.48
C ILE A 104 18.09 1.93 -1.51
N VAL A 105 17.14 2.76 -1.95
CA VAL A 105 16.46 3.75 -1.11
C VAL A 105 14.97 3.48 -1.04
N MET A 106 14.38 3.55 0.14
CA MET A 106 12.94 3.63 0.34
C MET A 106 12.57 5.00 0.90
N ILE A 107 11.61 5.67 0.29
CA ILE A 107 11.12 6.97 0.76
C ILE A 107 9.63 6.94 1.05
N ARG A 108 9.23 7.50 2.20
CA ARG A 108 7.85 7.85 2.54
C ARG A 108 7.74 9.37 2.64
N THR A 109 7.10 9.97 1.64
CA THR A 109 7.03 11.43 1.46
C THR A 109 5.60 11.93 1.31
N SER A 110 5.39 13.21 1.54
CA SER A 110 4.14 13.91 1.21
C SER A 110 4.16 14.53 -0.19
N SER A 111 5.28 14.43 -0.92
CA SER A 111 5.46 15.02 -2.25
C SER A 111 5.91 13.96 -3.26
N HIS A 112 5.01 13.58 -4.16
CA HIS A 112 5.36 12.69 -5.26
C HIS A 112 6.35 13.36 -6.25
N LYS A 113 6.37 14.69 -6.27
CA LYS A 113 7.39 15.45 -7.03
C LYS A 113 8.78 15.19 -6.46
N ASN A 114 8.95 15.25 -5.14
CA ASN A 114 10.23 14.97 -4.47
C ASN A 114 10.68 13.51 -4.70
N LEU A 115 9.72 12.57 -4.69
CA LEU A 115 10.00 11.17 -5.03
C LEU A 115 10.56 11.04 -6.46
N LYS A 116 9.97 11.73 -7.44
CA LYS A 116 10.44 11.71 -8.83
C LYS A 116 11.81 12.36 -9.00
N GLU A 117 12.06 13.48 -8.32
CA GLU A 117 13.34 14.15 -8.32
C GLU A 117 14.44 13.28 -7.71
N LEU A 118 14.13 12.56 -6.60
CA LEU A 118 15.05 11.59 -6.02
C LEU A 118 15.41 10.49 -7.02
N VAL A 119 14.42 9.94 -7.74
CA VAL A 119 14.60 8.91 -8.77
C VAL A 119 15.46 9.42 -9.94
N GLU A 120 15.22 10.64 -10.40
CA GLU A 120 15.93 11.23 -11.53
C GLU A 120 17.45 11.34 -11.29
N HIS A 121 17.83 11.54 -10.01
CA HIS A 121 19.23 11.78 -9.65
C HIS A 121 19.91 10.61 -8.91
N SER A 122 19.17 9.51 -8.66
CA SER A 122 19.72 8.29 -8.03
C SER A 122 20.31 7.34 -9.08
N SER A 123 21.47 6.76 -8.78
CA SER A 123 22.03 5.61 -9.54
C SER A 123 21.68 4.25 -8.90
N ILE A 124 20.90 4.25 -7.83
CA ILE A 124 20.38 3.06 -7.13
C ILE A 124 18.85 3.02 -7.16
N PRO A 125 18.21 1.84 -7.03
CA PRO A 125 16.77 1.71 -7.04
C PRO A 125 16.08 2.53 -5.94
N VAL A 126 14.90 3.06 -6.27
CA VAL A 126 14.05 3.79 -5.32
C VAL A 126 12.70 3.10 -5.16
N ILE A 127 12.28 2.91 -3.91
CA ILE A 127 10.97 2.34 -3.55
C ILE A 127 10.08 3.42 -2.94
N ASN A 128 8.86 3.56 -3.46
CA ASN A 128 7.81 4.39 -2.88
C ASN A 128 7.18 3.69 -1.65
N GLY A 129 7.60 4.05 -0.46
CA GLY A 129 7.00 3.58 0.79
C GLY A 129 5.61 4.14 1.08
N LEU A 130 5.30 5.30 0.56
CA LEU A 130 4.03 6.01 0.43
C LEU A 130 4.29 7.43 -0.08
N SER A 131 3.46 7.92 -0.99
CA SER A 131 3.36 9.34 -1.35
C SER A 131 1.90 9.81 -1.26
N GLU A 132 1.66 11.11 -1.52
CA GLU A 132 0.28 11.63 -1.58
C GLU A 132 -0.54 11.04 -2.73
N LEU A 133 0.12 10.52 -3.78
CA LEU A 133 -0.56 9.93 -4.94
C LEU A 133 -0.77 8.43 -4.82
N GLY A 134 0.08 7.70 -4.10
CA GLY A 134 -0.04 6.24 -4.04
C GLY A 134 0.65 5.57 -2.86
N HIS A 135 0.24 4.32 -2.61
CA HIS A 135 0.85 3.42 -1.61
C HIS A 135 1.04 2.01 -2.21
N PRO A 136 1.90 1.87 -3.23
CA PRO A 136 2.00 0.63 -4.02
C PRO A 136 2.39 -0.59 -3.18
N CYS A 137 3.32 -0.46 -2.23
CA CYS A 137 3.71 -1.56 -1.34
C CYS A 137 2.57 -2.09 -0.47
N GLN A 138 1.62 -1.22 -0.08
CA GLN A 138 0.43 -1.66 0.66
C GLN A 138 -0.50 -2.46 -0.25
N ILE A 139 -0.77 -1.97 -1.45
CA ILE A 139 -1.64 -2.65 -2.41
C ILE A 139 -1.12 -4.05 -2.76
N MET A 140 0.17 -4.21 -2.95
CA MET A 140 0.75 -5.55 -3.17
C MET A 140 0.53 -6.47 -1.97
N SER A 141 0.61 -5.94 -0.74
CA SER A 141 0.26 -6.70 0.47
C SER A 141 -1.22 -7.07 0.51
N ASP A 142 -2.09 -6.18 0.06
CA ASP A 142 -3.55 -6.40 0.02
C ASP A 142 -3.90 -7.50 -0.99
N ILE A 143 -3.27 -7.49 -2.18
CA ILE A 143 -3.43 -8.54 -3.20
C ILE A 143 -2.95 -9.89 -2.64
N LEU A 144 -1.74 -9.95 -2.05
CA LEU A 144 -1.23 -11.18 -1.44
C LEU A 144 -2.20 -11.71 -0.38
N THR A 145 -2.68 -10.84 0.52
CA THR A 145 -3.59 -11.24 1.60
C THR A 145 -4.94 -11.73 1.08
N PHE A 146 -5.49 -11.04 0.09
CA PHE A 146 -6.71 -11.49 -0.57
C PHE A 146 -6.52 -12.90 -1.16
N GLU A 147 -5.44 -13.11 -1.92
CA GLU A 147 -5.20 -14.38 -2.61
C GLU A 147 -4.91 -15.55 -1.67
N GLU A 148 -4.32 -15.32 -0.51
CA GLU A 148 -4.12 -16.35 0.51
C GLU A 148 -5.45 -16.88 1.08
N VAL A 149 -6.46 -16.03 1.17
CA VAL A 149 -7.74 -16.39 1.81
C VAL A 149 -8.81 -16.75 0.78
N LYS A 150 -8.83 -16.07 -0.37
CA LYS A 150 -9.91 -16.15 -1.36
C LYS A 150 -9.47 -16.76 -2.70
N GLY A 151 -8.20 -17.16 -2.83
CA GLY A 151 -7.64 -17.58 -4.12
C GLY A 151 -7.44 -16.41 -5.08
N ASN A 152 -7.15 -16.70 -6.33
CA ASN A 152 -6.80 -15.71 -7.35
C ASN A 152 -7.81 -14.56 -7.40
N ILE A 153 -7.30 -13.32 -7.35
CA ILE A 153 -8.11 -12.10 -7.33
C ILE A 153 -8.78 -11.77 -8.68
N LYS A 154 -8.28 -12.34 -9.79
CA LYS A 154 -8.83 -12.12 -11.13
C LYS A 154 -10.33 -12.41 -11.18
N GLY A 155 -11.12 -11.46 -11.67
CA GLY A 155 -12.57 -11.58 -11.80
C GLY A 155 -13.35 -11.44 -10.48
N LYS A 156 -12.69 -11.29 -9.33
CA LYS A 156 -13.33 -11.03 -8.04
C LYS A 156 -13.79 -9.59 -7.92
N THR A 157 -14.65 -9.31 -6.95
CA THR A 157 -15.18 -7.95 -6.70
C THR A 157 -14.74 -7.46 -5.33
N ILE A 158 -14.06 -6.32 -5.29
CA ILE A 158 -13.66 -5.64 -4.05
C ILE A 158 -14.48 -4.35 -3.92
N ALA A 159 -15.02 -4.08 -2.74
CA ALA A 159 -15.62 -2.79 -2.40
C ALA A 159 -14.64 -1.96 -1.56
N TRP A 160 -14.32 -0.76 -2.03
CA TRP A 160 -13.71 0.30 -1.25
C TRP A 160 -14.80 1.20 -0.68
N LEU A 161 -14.80 1.49 0.62
CA LEU A 161 -15.78 2.38 1.24
C LEU A 161 -15.10 3.59 1.90
N GLY A 162 -15.64 4.78 1.66
CA GLY A 162 -15.22 6.02 2.31
C GLY A 162 -14.70 7.08 1.35
N ASP A 163 -13.49 7.59 1.60
CA ASP A 163 -12.86 8.59 0.73
C ASP A 163 -12.28 7.93 -0.53
N GLY A 164 -12.92 8.17 -1.68
CA GLY A 164 -12.48 7.67 -2.98
C GLY A 164 -11.37 8.53 -3.62
N ASN A 165 -10.97 9.64 -2.99
CA ASN A 165 -9.94 10.54 -3.53
C ASN A 165 -8.71 10.60 -2.62
N ASN A 166 -8.12 9.47 -2.33
CA ASN A 166 -6.90 9.36 -1.55
C ASN A 166 -5.87 8.43 -2.23
N ASN A 167 -4.67 8.37 -1.68
CA ASN A 167 -3.57 7.58 -2.23
C ASN A 167 -3.86 6.06 -2.27
N MET A 168 -4.62 5.53 -1.32
CA MET A 168 -4.99 4.11 -1.32
C MET A 168 -5.97 3.80 -2.45
N SER A 169 -7.03 4.60 -2.61
CA SER A 169 -8.00 4.41 -3.70
C SER A 169 -7.36 4.56 -5.08
N ASN A 170 -6.42 5.52 -5.25
CA ASN A 170 -5.66 5.66 -6.50
C ASN A 170 -4.89 4.37 -6.83
N SER A 171 -4.13 3.85 -5.86
CA SER A 171 -3.37 2.61 -6.07
C SER A 171 -4.27 1.38 -6.28
N PHE A 172 -5.47 1.34 -5.67
CA PHE A 172 -6.46 0.29 -5.94
C PHE A 172 -7.04 0.37 -7.35
N ILE A 173 -7.27 1.56 -7.88
CA ILE A 173 -7.69 1.76 -9.27
C ILE A 173 -6.64 1.18 -10.25
N GLU A 174 -5.35 1.47 -10.00
CA GLU A 174 -4.25 0.91 -10.79
C GLU A 174 -4.20 -0.62 -10.67
N ALA A 175 -4.32 -1.15 -9.46
CA ALA A 175 -4.33 -2.59 -9.22
C ALA A 175 -5.51 -3.31 -9.88
N ALA A 176 -6.70 -2.70 -9.91
CA ALA A 176 -7.87 -3.27 -10.57
C ALA A 176 -7.63 -3.52 -12.06
N ALA A 177 -6.92 -2.60 -12.75
CA ALA A 177 -6.50 -2.81 -14.14
C ALA A 177 -5.46 -3.92 -14.26
N LYS A 178 -4.40 -3.87 -13.44
CA LYS A 178 -3.24 -4.77 -13.56
C LYS A 178 -3.53 -6.21 -13.15
N PHE A 179 -4.40 -6.42 -12.15
CA PHE A 179 -4.79 -7.74 -11.64
C PHE A 179 -6.17 -8.21 -12.14
N ASN A 180 -6.84 -7.38 -12.95
CA ASN A 180 -8.12 -7.70 -13.61
C ASN A 180 -9.23 -8.14 -12.63
N PHE A 181 -9.46 -7.33 -11.58
CA PHE A 181 -10.59 -7.48 -10.67
C PHE A 181 -11.55 -6.30 -10.78
N LYS A 182 -12.79 -6.47 -10.33
CA LYS A 182 -13.80 -5.42 -10.28
C LYS A 182 -13.66 -4.63 -8.97
N LEU A 183 -13.60 -3.29 -9.07
CA LEU A 183 -13.53 -2.39 -7.93
C LEU A 183 -14.78 -1.51 -7.85
N ASN A 184 -15.58 -1.71 -6.82
CA ASN A 184 -16.67 -0.82 -6.47
C ASN A 184 -16.16 0.24 -5.46
N ILE A 185 -16.17 1.52 -5.83
CA ILE A 185 -15.79 2.61 -4.94
C ILE A 185 -17.07 3.25 -4.39
N GLY A 186 -17.43 2.87 -3.17
CA GLY A 186 -18.54 3.45 -2.41
C GLY A 186 -18.10 4.73 -1.74
N CYS A 187 -18.45 5.89 -2.32
CA CYS A 187 -18.03 7.19 -1.81
C CYS A 187 -19.07 8.29 -2.11
N PRO A 188 -19.14 9.35 -1.29
CA PRO A 188 -19.98 10.51 -1.59
C PRO A 188 -19.43 11.30 -2.78
N ASP A 189 -20.30 12.02 -3.48
CA ASP A 189 -19.96 12.79 -4.70
C ASP A 189 -18.73 13.70 -4.51
N LYS A 190 -18.59 14.30 -3.34
CA LYS A 190 -17.48 15.19 -2.98
C LYS A 190 -16.12 14.50 -2.90
N TYR A 191 -16.12 13.21 -2.65
CA TYR A 191 -14.91 12.40 -2.43
C TYR A 191 -14.76 11.28 -3.49
N LYS A 192 -15.25 11.51 -4.70
CA LYS A 192 -14.98 10.65 -5.85
C LYS A 192 -13.52 10.70 -6.25
N PRO A 193 -12.95 9.63 -6.82
CA PRO A 193 -11.61 9.64 -7.40
C PRO A 193 -11.43 10.83 -8.35
N ASN A 194 -10.23 11.38 -8.37
CA ASN A 194 -9.94 12.51 -9.26
C ASN A 194 -10.01 12.10 -10.74
N LYS A 195 -10.20 13.10 -11.61
CA LYS A 195 -10.37 12.87 -13.04
C LYS A 195 -9.18 12.12 -13.66
N LYS A 196 -7.94 12.44 -13.25
CA LYS A 196 -6.73 11.79 -13.79
C LYS A 196 -6.72 10.29 -13.52
N ALA A 197 -7.08 9.87 -12.30
CA ALA A 197 -7.17 8.45 -11.94
C ALA A 197 -8.26 7.72 -12.75
N LEU A 198 -9.43 8.34 -12.93
CA LEU A 198 -10.53 7.76 -13.72
C LEU A 198 -10.22 7.71 -15.23
N ASP A 199 -9.56 8.72 -15.77
CA ASP A 199 -9.14 8.73 -17.18
C ASP A 199 -8.07 7.67 -17.43
N TRP A 200 -7.12 7.51 -16.51
CA TRP A 200 -6.14 6.42 -16.55
C TRP A 200 -6.84 5.05 -16.48
N ALA A 201 -7.79 4.87 -15.58
CA ALA A 201 -8.57 3.65 -15.43
C ALA A 201 -9.28 3.25 -16.73
N ARG A 202 -9.96 4.21 -17.39
CA ARG A 202 -10.63 3.98 -18.68
C ARG A 202 -9.65 3.57 -19.78
N LYS A 203 -8.52 4.28 -19.89
CA LYS A 203 -7.47 3.99 -20.88
C LYS A 203 -6.92 2.56 -20.71
N ASN A 204 -6.82 2.10 -19.46
CA ASN A 204 -6.29 0.78 -19.11
C ASN A 204 -7.40 -0.28 -18.94
N LYS A 205 -8.65 0.01 -19.34
CA LYS A 205 -9.79 -0.92 -19.30
C LYS A 205 -10.06 -1.49 -17.89
N ALA A 206 -9.77 -0.72 -16.85
CA ALA A 206 -10.05 -1.12 -15.46
C ALA A 206 -11.56 -1.18 -15.22
N ASN A 207 -12.03 -2.24 -14.55
CA ASN A 207 -13.44 -2.42 -14.21
C ASN A 207 -13.77 -1.69 -12.90
N ILE A 208 -14.06 -0.39 -12.99
CA ILE A 208 -14.30 0.50 -11.84
C ILE A 208 -15.74 0.99 -11.86
N ASN A 209 -16.45 0.85 -10.73
CA ASN A 209 -17.77 1.44 -10.50
C ASN A 209 -17.70 2.46 -9.36
N ILE A 210 -18.14 3.68 -9.61
CA ILE A 210 -18.31 4.69 -8.58
C ILE A 210 -19.76 4.66 -8.11
N ILE A 211 -19.98 4.33 -6.85
CA ILE A 211 -21.31 4.05 -6.29
C ILE A 211 -21.53 4.95 -5.08
N LYS A 212 -22.56 5.81 -5.14
CA LYS A 212 -22.88 6.72 -4.04
C LYS A 212 -23.51 6.01 -2.84
N ASN A 213 -24.31 4.97 -3.10
CA ASN A 213 -24.98 4.24 -2.04
C ASN A 213 -24.05 3.14 -1.48
N PRO A 214 -23.62 3.19 -0.21
CA PRO A 214 -22.73 2.21 0.38
C PRO A 214 -23.34 0.78 0.42
N ILE A 215 -24.66 0.65 0.51
CA ILE A 215 -25.36 -0.64 0.48
C ILE A 215 -25.16 -1.31 -0.89
N GLU A 216 -25.36 -0.58 -1.98
CA GLU A 216 -25.16 -1.10 -3.33
C GLU A 216 -23.68 -1.40 -3.62
N ALA A 217 -22.76 -0.58 -3.06
CA ALA A 217 -21.32 -0.78 -3.25
C ALA A 217 -20.81 -2.11 -2.70
N VAL A 218 -21.40 -2.60 -1.60
CA VAL A 218 -20.95 -3.82 -0.91
C VAL A 218 -21.74 -5.08 -1.27
N LYS A 219 -22.78 -4.97 -2.08
CA LYS A 219 -23.66 -6.10 -2.41
C LYS A 219 -22.91 -7.20 -3.19
N ASN A 220 -22.89 -8.42 -2.64
CA ASN A 220 -22.27 -9.61 -3.25
C ASN A 220 -20.77 -9.45 -3.58
N VAL A 221 -20.01 -8.63 -2.85
CA VAL A 221 -18.57 -8.49 -3.04
C VAL A 221 -17.80 -9.59 -2.30
N ASP A 222 -16.58 -9.88 -2.76
CA ASP A 222 -15.66 -10.85 -2.15
C ASP A 222 -14.85 -10.24 -0.98
N CYS A 223 -14.68 -8.92 -0.97
CA CYS A 223 -13.94 -8.19 0.05
C CYS A 223 -14.51 -6.79 0.24
N ILE A 224 -14.58 -6.33 1.49
CA ILE A 224 -14.80 -4.92 1.83
C ILE A 224 -13.51 -4.36 2.40
N MET A 225 -13.11 -3.21 1.89
CA MET A 225 -11.94 -2.48 2.37
C MET A 225 -12.27 -1.02 2.64
N THR A 226 -11.61 -0.45 3.63
CA THR A 226 -11.68 0.97 3.96
C THR A 226 -10.34 1.46 4.50
N ASP A 227 -10.20 2.75 4.65
CA ASP A 227 -9.09 3.43 5.32
C ASP A 227 -9.63 4.60 6.15
N LYS A 228 -8.77 5.18 6.98
CA LYS A 228 -9.10 6.36 7.79
C LYS A 228 -9.72 7.46 6.93
N TRP A 229 -10.82 8.01 7.42
CA TRP A 229 -11.49 9.12 6.73
C TRP A 229 -10.67 10.40 6.68
N ILE A 230 -9.81 10.60 7.69
CA ILE A 230 -8.92 11.75 7.77
C ILE A 230 -7.50 11.31 7.51
N SER A 231 -6.99 11.66 6.34
CA SER A 231 -5.58 11.45 5.97
C SER A 231 -4.65 12.45 6.66
N MET A 232 -3.37 12.09 6.79
CA MET A 232 -2.35 12.97 7.37
C MET A 232 -2.12 14.26 6.56
N ASN A 233 -2.52 14.27 5.29
CA ASN A 233 -2.35 15.38 4.37
C ASN A 233 -3.64 16.19 4.15
N ASP A 234 -4.74 15.84 4.83
CA ASP A 234 -6.01 16.53 4.67
C ASP A 234 -5.94 17.98 5.19
N LYS A 235 -6.22 18.92 4.30
CA LYS A 235 -6.36 20.36 4.59
C LYS A 235 -7.83 20.77 4.75
N VAL A 236 -8.76 19.82 4.93
CA VAL A 236 -10.20 20.05 5.03
C VAL A 236 -10.67 20.09 6.47
N ASP A 237 -11.83 20.69 6.71
CA ASP A 237 -12.53 20.60 7.99
C ASP A 237 -12.82 19.12 8.31
N LYS A 238 -12.12 18.62 9.32
CA LYS A 238 -12.16 17.21 9.74
C LYS A 238 -13.56 16.80 10.20
N ASN A 239 -14.27 17.66 10.93
CA ASN A 239 -15.60 17.36 11.46
C ASN A 239 -16.63 17.28 10.31
N LYS A 240 -16.56 18.19 9.35
CA LYS A 240 -17.41 18.19 8.16
C LYS A 240 -17.17 16.94 7.31
N LYS A 241 -15.89 16.54 7.11
CA LYS A 241 -15.53 15.32 6.37
C LYS A 241 -16.07 14.07 7.06
N LYS A 242 -15.88 13.93 8.38
CA LYS A 242 -16.41 12.81 9.17
C LYS A 242 -17.94 12.72 9.09
N LYS A 243 -18.64 13.85 9.19
CA LYS A 243 -20.12 13.90 9.08
C LYS A 243 -20.60 13.38 7.71
N ILE A 244 -19.91 13.75 6.63
CA ILE A 244 -20.24 13.29 5.29
C ILE A 244 -19.96 11.79 5.11
N LEU A 245 -18.85 11.28 5.66
CA LEU A 245 -18.42 9.89 5.50
C LEU A 245 -19.10 8.92 6.48
N LYS A 246 -19.82 9.41 7.50
CA LYS A 246 -20.46 8.57 8.52
C LYS A 246 -21.34 7.43 7.95
N GLY A 247 -22.02 7.68 6.81
CA GLY A 247 -22.83 6.66 6.13
C GLY A 247 -22.05 5.53 5.48
N TYR A 248 -20.71 5.69 5.34
CA TYR A 248 -19.82 4.70 4.72
C TYR A 248 -19.01 3.87 5.75
N GLN A 249 -19.36 3.97 7.03
CA GLN A 249 -18.74 3.16 8.08
C GLN A 249 -18.98 1.67 7.80
N VAL A 250 -17.91 0.87 7.80
CA VAL A 250 -18.04 -0.59 7.71
C VAL A 250 -18.52 -1.13 9.08
N ASN A 251 -19.71 -1.70 9.08
CA ASN A 251 -20.37 -2.25 10.25
C ASN A 251 -21.09 -3.55 9.91
N LYS A 252 -21.68 -4.18 10.91
CA LYS A 252 -22.40 -5.47 10.77
C LYS A 252 -23.53 -5.44 9.73
N LYS A 253 -24.18 -4.30 9.55
CA LYS A 253 -25.23 -4.14 8.52
C LYS A 253 -24.65 -4.24 7.11
N LEU A 254 -23.53 -3.56 6.84
CA LEU A 254 -22.90 -3.55 5.53
C LEU A 254 -22.20 -4.87 5.20
N ILE A 255 -21.45 -5.45 6.15
CA ILE A 255 -20.71 -6.71 5.91
C ILE A 255 -21.64 -7.88 5.57
N LYS A 256 -22.85 -7.92 6.13
CA LYS A 256 -23.86 -8.95 5.85
C LYS A 256 -24.41 -8.91 4.42
N LEU A 257 -24.23 -7.82 3.69
CA LEU A 257 -24.66 -7.68 2.29
C LEU A 257 -23.61 -8.18 1.29
N ALA A 258 -22.39 -8.35 1.73
CA ALA A 258 -21.34 -9.01 0.97
C ALA A 258 -21.57 -10.53 0.91
N LYS A 259 -20.76 -11.26 0.18
CA LYS A 259 -20.80 -12.73 0.19
C LYS A 259 -20.59 -13.25 1.60
N SER A 260 -21.17 -14.41 1.92
CA SER A 260 -21.07 -15.02 3.25
C SER A 260 -19.61 -15.29 3.69
N ASP A 261 -18.74 -15.55 2.74
CA ASP A 261 -17.31 -15.78 2.88
C ASP A 261 -16.45 -14.54 2.55
N ALA A 262 -17.07 -13.36 2.44
CA ALA A 262 -16.35 -12.11 2.19
C ALA A 262 -15.40 -11.78 3.35
N ILE A 263 -14.24 -11.22 3.01
CA ILE A 263 -13.25 -10.76 3.99
C ILE A 263 -13.29 -9.24 4.18
N PHE A 264 -12.81 -8.79 5.33
CA PHE A 264 -12.57 -7.38 5.64
C PHE A 264 -11.08 -7.07 5.70
N MET A 265 -10.66 -6.01 5.03
CA MET A 265 -9.28 -5.50 5.03
C MET A 265 -9.21 -4.01 5.41
N HIS A 266 -8.10 -3.61 6.02
CA HIS A 266 -7.79 -2.24 6.39
C HIS A 266 -6.27 -2.06 6.51
N CYS A 267 -5.70 -1.06 5.84
CA CYS A 267 -4.25 -0.85 5.83
C CYS A 267 -3.65 -0.38 7.17
N LEU A 268 -4.49 -0.07 8.16
CA LEU A 268 -4.11 0.46 9.48
C LEU A 268 -3.30 1.79 9.37
N PRO A 269 -3.32 2.67 10.40
CA PRO A 269 -4.03 2.53 11.67
C PRO A 269 -5.53 2.74 11.53
N VAL A 270 -6.31 2.02 12.29
CA VAL A 270 -7.77 2.15 12.34
C VAL A 270 -8.19 3.21 13.36
N LYS A 271 -9.28 3.92 13.06
CA LYS A 271 -9.99 4.75 14.02
C LYS A 271 -11.33 4.07 14.34
N ARG A 272 -11.28 3.18 15.34
CA ARG A 272 -12.44 2.39 15.81
C ARG A 272 -13.64 3.27 16.12
N GLY A 273 -14.83 2.88 15.65
CA GLY A 273 -16.05 3.64 15.78
C GLY A 273 -16.21 4.79 14.75
N GLU A 274 -15.17 5.08 13.93
CA GLU A 274 -15.28 6.01 12.80
C GLU A 274 -15.49 5.22 11.49
N GLU A 275 -14.44 4.86 10.76
CA GLU A 275 -14.54 4.17 9.46
C GLU A 275 -14.95 2.71 9.56
N VAL A 276 -14.77 2.09 10.73
CA VAL A 276 -15.15 0.70 11.00
C VAL A 276 -15.48 0.51 12.47
N THR A 277 -16.42 -0.42 12.76
CA THR A 277 -16.77 -0.80 14.12
C THR A 277 -15.83 -1.87 14.68
N ASP A 278 -15.72 -1.97 16.02
CA ASP A 278 -14.87 -2.96 16.71
C ASP A 278 -15.22 -4.39 16.32
N GLU A 279 -16.51 -4.70 16.25
CA GLU A 279 -17.02 -6.03 15.88
C GLU A 279 -16.57 -6.49 14.48
N ILE A 280 -16.26 -5.57 13.58
CA ILE A 280 -15.77 -5.88 12.22
C ILE A 280 -14.26 -6.06 12.22
N ILE A 281 -13.51 -5.13 12.83
CA ILE A 281 -12.06 -5.18 12.82
C ILE A 281 -11.51 -6.40 13.59
N ASP A 282 -12.21 -6.81 14.66
CA ASP A 282 -11.85 -7.97 15.48
C ASP A 282 -12.67 -9.23 15.13
N GLY A 283 -13.56 -9.12 14.15
CA GLY A 283 -14.46 -10.21 13.72
C GLY A 283 -13.76 -11.28 12.86
N LYS A 284 -14.44 -12.42 12.70
CA LYS A 284 -13.91 -13.60 11.97
C LYS A 284 -13.59 -13.33 10.48
N GLN A 285 -14.25 -12.36 9.87
CA GLN A 285 -14.02 -11.98 8.46
C GLN A 285 -12.84 -11.02 8.31
N SER A 286 -12.30 -10.48 9.40
CA SER A 286 -11.18 -9.56 9.40
C SER A 286 -9.85 -10.30 9.19
N VAL A 287 -9.08 -9.85 8.19
CA VAL A 287 -7.75 -10.38 7.88
C VAL A 287 -6.65 -9.31 8.05
N VAL A 288 -6.95 -8.25 8.78
CA VAL A 288 -6.08 -7.06 8.91
C VAL A 288 -4.72 -7.37 9.53
N TRP A 289 -4.63 -8.36 10.42
CA TRP A 289 -3.37 -8.73 11.05
C TRP A 289 -2.49 -9.54 10.10
N THR A 290 -3.08 -10.44 9.31
CA THR A 290 -2.39 -11.14 8.21
C THR A 290 -1.94 -10.14 7.14
N GLN A 291 -2.79 -9.17 6.80
CA GLN A 291 -2.47 -8.08 5.87
C GLN A 291 -1.27 -7.25 6.37
N ALA A 292 -1.19 -6.95 7.67
CA ALA A 292 -0.05 -6.26 8.25
C ALA A 292 1.24 -7.08 8.18
N LEU A 293 1.18 -8.39 8.43
CA LEU A 293 2.32 -9.31 8.29
C LEU A 293 2.79 -9.43 6.85
N ASN A 294 1.87 -9.54 5.89
CA ASN A 294 2.16 -9.70 4.48
C ASN A 294 2.95 -8.54 3.87
N ARG A 295 2.94 -7.38 4.51
CA ARG A 295 3.82 -6.27 4.12
C ARG A 295 5.29 -6.68 4.13
N VAL A 296 5.74 -7.42 5.14
CA VAL A 296 7.13 -7.89 5.22
C VAL A 296 7.47 -8.77 4.01
N HIS A 297 6.60 -9.73 3.69
CA HIS A 297 6.86 -10.69 2.60
C HIS A 297 6.86 -10.02 1.24
N VAL A 298 5.90 -9.14 0.98
CA VAL A 298 5.83 -8.38 -0.27
C VAL A 298 7.00 -7.40 -0.40
N GLN A 299 7.39 -6.72 0.67
CA GLN A 299 8.52 -5.79 0.64
C GLN A 299 9.84 -6.51 0.34
N LYS A 300 10.04 -7.74 0.84
CA LYS A 300 11.19 -8.58 0.44
C LYS A 300 11.22 -8.80 -1.06
N SER A 301 10.10 -9.20 -1.64
CA SER A 301 10.03 -9.48 -3.07
C SER A 301 10.16 -8.22 -3.92
N ILE A 302 9.65 -7.08 -3.45
CA ILE A 302 9.87 -5.77 -4.11
C ILE A 302 11.36 -5.39 -4.09
N ILE A 303 12.04 -5.56 -2.95
CA ILE A 303 13.49 -5.28 -2.83
C ILE A 303 14.26 -6.14 -3.83
N ASN A 304 14.00 -7.46 -3.86
CA ASN A 304 14.66 -8.37 -4.80
C ASN A 304 14.37 -8.00 -6.25
N TRP A 305 13.12 -7.71 -6.59
CA TRP A 305 12.75 -7.29 -7.95
C TRP A 305 13.47 -6.01 -8.38
N CYS A 306 13.68 -5.06 -7.47
CA CYS A 306 14.42 -3.83 -7.76
C CYS A 306 15.91 -4.08 -8.04
N LEU A 307 16.51 -5.10 -7.45
CA LEU A 307 17.95 -5.40 -7.54
C LEU A 307 18.32 -6.39 -8.65
N GLY A 308 17.41 -7.19 -9.09
CA GLY A 308 17.63 -8.22 -10.14
C GLY A 308 16.73 -8.10 -11.30
#